data_6269e2fe65297bc8591abbb28598d98d
#
_entry.id   6269e2fe65297bc8591abbb28598d98d
#
_cell.length_a   1.000
_cell.length_b   1.000
_cell.length_c   1.000
_cell.angle_alpha   90.00
_cell.angle_beta   90.00
_cell.angle_gamma   90.00
#
_symmetry.space_group_name_H-M   'P 1'
#
loop_
_entity.id
_entity.type
_entity.pdbx_description
1 polymer ?
#
loop_
_entity_poly.entity_id
_entity_poly.type
_entity_poly.pdbx_seq_one_letter_code
_entity_poly.pdbx_strand_id
1 'polypeptide(L)'
;MINFSEKYDRNKFEVFLREFLPDDLFENNEELHVDEDNEYFKKAILLGSVKSLEGLMVIEVERKRSEKSRITITKELFKFLNTYGYSKALVVTFSKKESHYRLSLITSDLNWVGTKVNKEFSNPKRLSFLLGEDVKLHTPHNKLNTKVSNYQDLFSRFNIEIVNDEFFENYKKLFVNLQNKIEKDSIFNKFLKDKNITSDFFSKRLLGQIVFCYFLQKKKMARC
;
A
#
# COMPACT_ATOMS: atom_id res chain seq x y z
N MET A 1 -8.49 -10.30 -16.35
CA MET A 1 -7.74 -9.30 -15.55
C MET A 1 -8.66 -8.13 -15.26
N ILE A 2 -8.83 -7.72 -14.00
CA ILE A 2 -9.73 -6.62 -13.63
C ILE A 2 -9.20 -5.28 -14.15
N ASN A 3 -10.12 -4.43 -14.60
CA ASN A 3 -9.81 -3.03 -14.91
C ASN A 3 -10.00 -2.18 -13.64
N PHE A 4 -8.91 -1.85 -12.96
CA PHE A 4 -8.94 -1.04 -11.74
C PHE A 4 -9.32 0.43 -11.96
N SER A 5 -9.49 0.91 -13.21
CA SER A 5 -9.90 2.28 -13.53
C SER A 5 -11.42 2.50 -13.47
N GLU A 6 -12.20 1.45 -13.27
CA GLU A 6 -13.64 1.53 -13.18
C GLU A 6 -14.10 1.67 -11.73
N LYS A 7 -15.37 2.09 -11.55
CA LYS A 7 -16.03 2.06 -10.24
C LYS A 7 -16.05 0.65 -9.68
N TYR A 8 -16.14 0.58 -8.35
CA TYR A 8 -16.25 -0.70 -7.68
C TYR A 8 -17.47 -1.49 -8.18
N ASP A 9 -17.22 -2.72 -8.62
CA ASP A 9 -18.21 -3.72 -8.98
C ASP A 9 -17.83 -5.03 -8.28
N ARG A 10 -18.75 -5.56 -7.49
CA ARG A 10 -18.55 -6.77 -6.70
C ARG A 10 -18.22 -7.98 -7.58
N ASN A 11 -19.00 -8.21 -8.65
CA ASN A 11 -18.82 -9.40 -9.48
C ASN A 11 -17.41 -9.40 -10.13
N LYS A 12 -16.97 -8.24 -10.62
CA LYS A 12 -15.62 -8.07 -11.16
C LYS A 12 -14.54 -8.25 -10.10
N PHE A 13 -14.82 -7.78 -8.88
CA PHE A 13 -13.88 -7.92 -7.76
C PHE A 13 -13.75 -9.37 -7.29
N GLU A 14 -14.83 -10.14 -7.24
CA GLU A 14 -14.79 -11.58 -6.93
C GLU A 14 -13.99 -12.36 -7.98
N VAL A 15 -14.14 -12.05 -9.27
CA VAL A 15 -13.30 -12.62 -10.34
C VAL A 15 -11.82 -12.29 -10.10
N PHE A 16 -11.52 -11.04 -9.76
CA PHE A 16 -10.15 -10.64 -9.40
C PHE A 16 -9.62 -11.43 -8.20
N LEU A 17 -10.40 -11.64 -7.16
CA LEU A 17 -9.98 -12.39 -5.97
C LEU A 17 -9.59 -13.83 -6.34
N ARG A 18 -10.34 -14.50 -7.21
CA ARG A 18 -10.04 -15.86 -7.69
C ARG A 18 -8.75 -15.92 -8.51
N GLU A 19 -8.46 -14.87 -9.30
CA GLU A 19 -7.23 -14.78 -10.09
C GLU A 19 -6.01 -14.38 -9.23
N PHE A 20 -6.21 -13.54 -8.21
CA PHE A 20 -5.16 -12.93 -7.40
C PHE A 20 -4.76 -13.77 -6.18
N LEU A 21 -5.73 -14.36 -5.47
CA LEU A 21 -5.50 -15.16 -4.27
C LEU A 21 -5.20 -16.63 -4.61
N PRO A 22 -4.58 -17.38 -3.68
CA PRO A 22 -4.39 -18.82 -3.84
C PRO A 22 -5.69 -19.59 -4.05
N ASP A 23 -5.59 -20.81 -4.57
CA ASP A 23 -6.73 -21.68 -4.93
C ASP A 23 -7.52 -22.18 -3.70
N ASP A 24 -7.00 -22.01 -2.50
CA ASP A 24 -7.68 -22.33 -1.24
C ASP A 24 -8.54 -21.18 -0.70
N LEU A 25 -8.88 -20.21 -1.54
CA LEU A 25 -9.90 -19.21 -1.22
C LEU A 25 -11.25 -19.89 -0.97
N PHE A 26 -11.67 -19.88 0.29
CA PHE A 26 -13.01 -20.33 0.69
C PHE A 26 -13.97 -19.15 0.65
N GLU A 27 -14.88 -19.14 -0.34
CA GLU A 27 -15.90 -18.09 -0.51
C GLU A 27 -17.05 -18.31 0.49
N ASN A 28 -17.46 -17.27 1.21
CA ASN A 28 -18.49 -17.36 2.25
C ASN A 28 -19.69 -16.45 1.99
N ASN A 29 -19.52 -15.22 1.56
CA ASN A 29 -20.59 -14.24 1.33
C ASN A 29 -21.50 -13.99 2.55
N GLU A 30 -20.94 -14.00 3.76
CA GLU A 30 -21.65 -13.80 5.01
C GLU A 30 -21.76 -12.31 5.36
N GLU A 31 -22.96 -11.84 5.70
CA GLU A 31 -23.13 -10.47 6.17
C GLU A 31 -22.66 -10.35 7.62
N LEU A 32 -21.66 -9.48 7.84
CA LEU A 32 -21.16 -9.17 9.16
C LEU A 32 -22.01 -8.08 9.81
N HIS A 33 -22.30 -8.24 11.10
CA HIS A 33 -23.07 -7.26 11.83
C HIS A 33 -22.34 -5.93 11.91
N VAL A 34 -23.02 -4.85 11.52
CA VAL A 34 -22.58 -3.47 11.66
C VAL A 34 -23.60 -2.77 12.53
N ASP A 35 -23.18 -2.18 13.63
CA ASP A 35 -24.09 -1.46 14.54
C ASP A 35 -24.87 -0.40 13.78
N GLU A 36 -26.18 -0.27 14.05
CA GLU A 36 -27.06 0.70 13.38
C GLU A 36 -26.55 2.15 13.54
N ASP A 37 -25.99 2.44 14.72
CA ASP A 37 -25.40 3.74 15.07
C ASP A 37 -24.02 3.98 14.45
N ASN A 38 -23.46 3.00 13.72
CA ASN A 38 -22.17 3.18 13.09
C ASN A 38 -22.21 4.31 12.05
N GLU A 39 -21.49 5.37 12.30
CA GLU A 39 -21.48 6.56 11.44
C GLU A 39 -20.68 6.38 10.13
N TYR A 40 -19.82 5.35 10.04
CA TYR A 40 -18.85 5.20 8.96
C TYR A 40 -19.22 4.09 7.99
N PHE A 41 -19.74 2.98 8.50
CA PHE A 41 -20.06 1.78 7.70
C PHE A 41 -21.56 1.58 7.61
N LYS A 42 -21.99 1.23 6.42
CA LYS A 42 -23.39 0.91 6.14
C LYS A 42 -23.62 -0.60 6.14
N LYS A 43 -22.66 -1.35 5.57
CA LYS A 43 -22.74 -2.78 5.40
C LYS A 43 -21.33 -3.35 5.31
N ALA A 44 -21.14 -4.53 5.88
CA ALA A 44 -19.92 -5.30 5.76
C ALA A 44 -20.25 -6.75 5.39
N ILE A 45 -19.46 -7.35 4.51
CA ILE A 45 -19.64 -8.72 4.04
C ILE A 45 -18.31 -9.43 4.07
N LEU A 46 -18.28 -10.59 4.68
CA LEU A 46 -17.17 -11.52 4.58
C LEU A 46 -17.28 -12.24 3.25
N LEU A 47 -16.44 -11.89 2.28
CA LEU A 47 -16.40 -12.53 0.96
C LEU A 47 -15.75 -13.91 1.00
N GLY A 48 -14.84 -14.12 1.94
CA GLY A 48 -14.17 -15.41 2.09
C GLY A 48 -12.95 -15.36 3.00
N SER A 49 -12.24 -16.49 3.04
CA SER A 49 -10.99 -16.64 3.79
C SER A 49 -9.97 -17.46 3.02
N VAL A 50 -8.67 -17.21 3.29
CA VAL A 50 -7.57 -17.93 2.65
C VAL A 50 -6.67 -18.51 3.73
N LYS A 51 -6.68 -19.83 3.88
CA LYS A 51 -5.95 -20.52 4.93
C LYS A 51 -4.43 -20.48 4.72
N SER A 52 -3.96 -20.66 3.48
CA SER A 52 -2.53 -20.59 3.13
C SER A 52 -1.91 -19.22 3.32
N LEU A 53 -2.73 -18.16 3.39
CA LEU A 53 -2.32 -16.79 3.74
C LEU A 53 -2.51 -16.49 5.23
N GLU A 54 -2.20 -17.46 6.10
CA GLU A 54 -2.27 -17.32 7.56
C GLU A 54 -3.67 -16.94 8.08
N GLY A 55 -4.71 -17.48 7.43
CA GLY A 55 -6.10 -17.21 7.78
C GLY A 55 -6.57 -15.81 7.41
N LEU A 56 -6.05 -15.25 6.32
CA LEU A 56 -6.45 -13.95 5.79
C LEU A 56 -7.96 -13.92 5.51
N MET A 57 -8.68 -12.98 6.11
CA MET A 57 -10.08 -12.71 5.80
C MET A 57 -10.20 -11.72 4.64
N VAL A 58 -11.17 -11.94 3.76
CA VAL A 58 -11.48 -11.03 2.64
C VAL A 58 -12.83 -10.38 2.90
N ILE A 59 -12.84 -9.06 3.07
CA ILE A 59 -14.02 -8.34 3.54
C ILE A 59 -14.36 -7.17 2.62
N GLU A 60 -15.63 -7.05 2.28
CA GLU A 60 -16.20 -5.90 1.59
C GLU A 60 -16.89 -4.97 2.60
N VAL A 61 -16.66 -3.66 2.51
CA VAL A 61 -17.28 -2.66 3.39
C VAL A 61 -17.84 -1.50 2.57
N GLU A 62 -19.17 -1.32 2.61
CA GLU A 62 -19.83 -0.12 2.07
C GLU A 62 -19.75 1.01 3.10
N ARG A 63 -19.14 2.13 2.71
CA ARG A 63 -19.00 3.33 3.56
C ARG A 63 -20.21 4.25 3.48
N LYS A 64 -20.60 4.84 4.61
CA LYS A 64 -21.57 5.95 4.68
C LYS A 64 -20.90 7.29 4.33
N ARG A 65 -19.64 7.48 4.76
CA ARG A 65 -18.86 8.73 4.62
C ARG A 65 -17.85 8.68 3.49
N SER A 66 -17.50 9.88 3.00
CA SER A 66 -16.50 10.09 1.96
C SER A 66 -15.09 9.68 2.42
N GLU A 67 -14.21 9.37 1.44
CA GLU A 67 -12.79 9.05 1.62
C GLU A 67 -12.00 10.17 2.35
N LYS A 68 -12.51 11.41 2.38
CA LYS A 68 -11.90 12.54 3.12
C LYS A 68 -11.69 12.24 4.61
N SER A 69 -12.48 11.34 5.19
CA SER A 69 -12.36 10.89 6.59
C SER A 69 -11.42 9.69 6.78
N ARG A 70 -10.38 9.55 5.95
CA ARG A 70 -9.50 8.37 5.85
C ARG A 70 -8.95 7.87 7.19
N ILE A 71 -8.45 8.76 8.06
CA ILE A 71 -7.84 8.37 9.34
C ILE A 71 -8.89 7.74 10.27
N THR A 72 -10.05 8.37 10.37
CA THR A 72 -11.14 7.89 11.23
C THR A 72 -11.72 6.58 10.70
N ILE A 73 -11.96 6.48 9.39
CA ILE A 73 -12.39 5.23 8.75
C ILE A 73 -11.41 4.09 9.05
N THR A 74 -10.11 4.38 9.03
CA THR A 74 -9.09 3.37 9.37
C THR A 74 -9.22 2.90 10.80
N LYS A 75 -9.36 3.81 11.76
CA LYS A 75 -9.53 3.46 13.19
C LYS A 75 -10.79 2.63 13.43
N GLU A 76 -11.89 3.03 12.82
CA GLU A 76 -13.15 2.29 12.94
C GLU A 76 -13.08 0.90 12.27
N LEU A 77 -12.38 0.79 11.15
CA LEU A 77 -12.14 -0.49 10.50
C LEU A 77 -11.31 -1.43 11.38
N PHE A 78 -10.30 -0.94 12.07
CA PHE A 78 -9.56 -1.74 13.05
C PHE A 78 -10.43 -2.20 14.22
N LYS A 79 -11.25 -1.32 14.79
CA LYS A 79 -12.18 -1.69 15.85
C LYS A 79 -13.13 -2.79 15.38
N PHE A 80 -13.71 -2.60 14.19
CA PHE A 80 -14.61 -3.56 13.57
C PHE A 80 -13.95 -4.94 13.40
N LEU A 81 -12.75 -5.01 12.82
CA LEU A 81 -12.02 -6.26 12.65
C LEU A 81 -11.69 -6.93 13.99
N ASN A 82 -11.34 -6.12 15.00
CA ASN A 82 -11.05 -6.60 16.34
C ASN A 82 -12.26 -7.23 17.02
N THR A 83 -13.47 -6.70 16.80
CA THR A 83 -14.72 -7.27 17.33
C THR A 83 -14.89 -8.72 16.84
N TYR A 84 -14.51 -9.00 15.60
CA TYR A 84 -14.55 -10.35 15.02
C TYR A 84 -13.30 -11.19 15.30
N GLY A 85 -12.29 -10.63 15.95
CA GLY A 85 -11.02 -11.34 16.22
C GLY A 85 -10.15 -11.54 14.97
N TYR A 86 -10.36 -10.77 13.91
CA TYR A 86 -9.61 -10.88 12.66
C TYR A 86 -8.30 -10.09 12.77
N SER A 87 -7.18 -10.79 12.81
CA SER A 87 -5.84 -10.20 12.89
C SER A 87 -5.27 -9.82 11.51
N LYS A 88 -5.73 -10.48 10.44
CA LYS A 88 -5.30 -10.27 9.05
C LYS A 88 -6.50 -10.19 8.13
N ALA A 89 -6.62 -9.10 7.40
CA ALA A 89 -7.74 -8.90 6.48
C ALA A 89 -7.32 -8.15 5.21
N LEU A 90 -7.81 -8.62 4.07
CA LEU A 90 -7.83 -7.89 2.81
C LEU A 90 -9.21 -7.24 2.69
N VAL A 91 -9.26 -5.91 2.81
CA VAL A 91 -10.51 -5.19 2.90
C VAL A 91 -10.67 -4.26 1.72
N VAL A 92 -11.78 -4.40 0.98
CA VAL A 92 -12.20 -3.40 0.01
C VAL A 92 -13.23 -2.47 0.64
N THR A 93 -12.97 -1.17 0.59
CA THR A 93 -13.90 -0.14 1.09
C THR A 93 -14.36 0.74 -0.06
N PHE A 94 -15.66 0.88 -0.24
CA PHE A 94 -16.26 1.67 -1.32
C PHE A 94 -17.47 2.47 -0.84
N SER A 95 -17.91 3.41 -1.67
CA SER A 95 -19.18 4.11 -1.50
C SER A 95 -19.90 4.18 -2.85
N LYS A 96 -21.19 3.95 -2.87
CA LYS A 96 -22.00 4.06 -4.11
C LYS A 96 -22.03 5.48 -4.69
N LYS A 97 -21.64 6.48 -3.88
CA LYS A 97 -21.61 7.91 -4.26
C LYS A 97 -20.27 8.32 -4.87
N GLU A 98 -19.24 7.47 -4.79
CA GLU A 98 -17.89 7.78 -5.24
C GLU A 98 -17.46 6.86 -6.39
N SER A 99 -16.64 7.39 -7.31
CA SER A 99 -16.10 6.63 -8.44
C SER A 99 -14.83 5.86 -8.06
N HIS A 100 -14.28 6.10 -6.88
CA HIS A 100 -13.09 5.42 -6.39
C HIS A 100 -13.37 4.57 -5.16
N TYR A 101 -12.54 3.57 -4.97
CA TYR A 101 -12.59 2.62 -3.86
C TYR A 101 -11.18 2.31 -3.37
N ARG A 102 -11.05 1.67 -2.23
CA ARG A 102 -9.75 1.37 -1.65
C ARG A 102 -9.62 -0.10 -1.29
N LEU A 103 -8.56 -0.73 -1.77
CA LEU A 103 -8.15 -2.06 -1.37
C LEU A 103 -7.04 -1.93 -0.31
N SER A 104 -7.25 -2.54 0.85
CA SER A 104 -6.36 -2.42 2.01
C SER A 104 -6.00 -3.79 2.55
N LEU A 105 -4.71 -4.00 2.77
CA LEU A 105 -4.21 -5.09 3.61
C LEU A 105 -4.07 -4.55 5.03
N ILE A 106 -4.76 -5.19 5.97
CA ILE A 106 -4.75 -4.85 7.38
C ILE A 106 -4.11 -5.99 8.14
N THR A 107 -3.15 -5.66 8.98
CA THR A 107 -2.48 -6.62 9.85
C THR A 107 -2.40 -6.04 11.25
N SER A 108 -2.66 -6.88 12.25
CA SER A 108 -2.43 -6.58 13.65
C SER A 108 -1.73 -7.77 14.29
N ASP A 109 -0.68 -7.50 15.06
CA ASP A 109 0.02 -8.55 15.79
C ASP A 109 -0.69 -8.78 17.13
N LEU A 110 -0.96 -10.06 17.46
CA LEU A 110 -1.48 -10.45 18.76
C LEU A 110 -0.29 -10.58 19.71
N ASN A 111 -0.13 -9.65 20.64
CA ASN A 111 0.86 -9.78 21.69
C ASN A 111 0.30 -10.61 22.86
N TRP A 112 0.99 -11.69 23.18
CA TRP A 112 0.75 -12.48 24.37
C TRP A 112 1.47 -11.81 25.55
N VAL A 113 0.73 -11.24 26.49
CA VAL A 113 1.31 -10.69 27.72
C VAL A 113 0.85 -11.57 28.88
N GLY A 114 1.73 -12.46 29.32
CA GLY A 114 1.49 -13.36 30.47
C GLY A 114 0.47 -14.47 30.21
N THR A 115 -0.06 -15.06 31.27
CA THR A 115 -1.06 -16.16 31.23
C THR A 115 -2.48 -15.73 30.92
N LYS A 116 -2.75 -14.42 30.85
CA LYS A 116 -4.03 -13.86 30.40
C LYS A 116 -3.88 -13.32 28.98
N VAL A 117 -4.76 -13.78 28.08
CA VAL A 117 -4.87 -13.26 26.72
C VAL A 117 -5.41 -11.83 26.79
N ASN A 118 -4.53 -10.87 27.01
CA ASN A 118 -4.86 -9.49 26.71
C ASN A 118 -4.71 -9.36 25.19
N LYS A 119 -5.86 -9.26 24.49
CA LYS A 119 -5.91 -8.93 23.06
C LYS A 119 -5.52 -7.46 22.86
N GLU A 120 -4.31 -7.10 23.23
CA GLU A 120 -3.74 -5.81 22.87
C GLU A 120 -3.17 -5.94 21.45
N PHE A 121 -3.90 -5.39 20.50
CA PHE A 121 -3.45 -5.28 19.13
C PHE A 121 -2.34 -4.22 19.08
N SER A 122 -1.10 -4.66 19.00
CA SER A 122 0.03 -3.76 18.86
C SER A 122 0.09 -3.20 17.43
N ASN A 123 0.13 -1.87 17.33
CA ASN A 123 0.40 -1.09 16.12
C ASN A 123 -0.22 -1.66 14.83
N PRO A 124 -1.54 -1.60 14.66
CA PRO A 124 -2.18 -2.11 13.47
C PRO A 124 -1.65 -1.38 12.22
N LYS A 125 -1.12 -2.13 11.26
CA LYS A 125 -0.65 -1.60 9.98
C LYS A 125 -1.75 -1.71 8.94
N ARG A 126 -1.97 -0.62 8.21
CA ARG A 126 -2.84 -0.59 7.04
C ARG A 126 -2.04 -0.14 5.83
N LEU A 127 -1.85 -1.05 4.90
CA LEU A 127 -1.25 -0.80 3.60
C LEU A 127 -2.38 -0.77 2.56
N SER A 128 -2.39 0.19 1.64
CA SER A 128 -3.57 0.31 0.77
C SER A 128 -3.31 0.96 -0.57
N PHE A 129 -4.05 0.53 -1.59
CA PHE A 129 -4.17 1.14 -2.90
C PHE A 129 -5.51 1.87 -3.03
N LEU A 130 -5.47 3.07 -3.60
CA LEU A 130 -6.66 3.75 -4.09
C LEU A 130 -6.87 3.32 -5.54
N LEU A 131 -8.09 2.94 -5.89
CA LEU A 131 -8.50 2.38 -7.18
C LEU A 131 -9.75 3.12 -7.67
N GLY A 132 -10.08 3.02 -8.95
CA GLY A 132 -11.25 3.64 -9.54
C GLY A 132 -10.89 4.71 -10.58
N GLU A 133 -11.87 5.52 -10.95
CA GLU A 133 -11.71 6.59 -11.95
C GLU A 133 -10.76 7.68 -11.45
N ASP A 134 -10.03 8.29 -12.37
CA ASP A 134 -9.11 9.43 -12.13
C ASP A 134 -7.98 9.17 -11.11
N VAL A 135 -7.64 7.90 -10.87
CA VAL A 135 -6.59 7.48 -9.95
C VAL A 135 -5.36 6.97 -10.71
N LYS A 136 -4.17 7.21 -10.15
CA LYS A 136 -2.93 6.64 -10.70
C LYS A 136 -2.85 5.15 -10.39
N LEU A 137 -2.96 4.32 -11.43
CA LEU A 137 -3.07 2.86 -11.32
C LEU A 137 -1.78 2.10 -11.68
N HIS A 138 -0.69 2.78 -12.02
CA HIS A 138 0.56 2.11 -12.43
C HIS A 138 1.07 1.13 -11.35
N THR A 139 1.14 1.57 -10.10
CA THR A 139 1.60 0.71 -9.00
C THR A 139 0.62 -0.43 -8.68
N PRO A 140 -0.71 -0.20 -8.54
CA PRO A 140 -1.67 -1.29 -8.39
C PRO A 140 -1.61 -2.32 -9.52
N HIS A 141 -1.57 -1.90 -10.78
CA HIS A 141 -1.47 -2.81 -11.91
C HIS A 141 -0.23 -3.70 -11.84
N ASN A 142 0.92 -3.14 -11.50
CA ASN A 142 2.16 -3.91 -11.42
C ASN A 142 2.20 -4.87 -10.22
N LYS A 143 1.55 -4.52 -9.12
CA LYS A 143 1.60 -5.30 -7.88
C LYS A 143 0.46 -6.33 -7.75
N LEU A 144 -0.67 -6.10 -8.40
CA LEU A 144 -1.89 -6.90 -8.27
C LEU A 144 -2.21 -7.74 -9.53
N ASN A 145 -1.30 -7.84 -10.50
CA ASN A 145 -1.52 -8.51 -11.78
C ASN A 145 -1.18 -10.00 -11.79
N THR A 146 -0.57 -10.52 -10.76
CA THR A 146 -0.15 -11.93 -10.66
C THR A 146 -0.66 -12.56 -9.39
N LYS A 147 -0.86 -13.87 -9.41
CA LYS A 147 -1.32 -14.66 -8.26
C LYS A 147 -0.34 -14.57 -7.10
N VAL A 148 -0.87 -14.43 -5.89
CA VAL A 148 -0.10 -14.39 -4.64
C VAL A 148 0.35 -15.80 -4.28
N SER A 149 1.62 -15.96 -3.88
CA SER A 149 2.19 -17.26 -3.51
C SER A 149 2.11 -17.56 -2.01
N ASN A 150 2.27 -16.55 -1.16
CA ASN A 150 2.23 -16.67 0.30
C ASN A 150 1.95 -15.30 0.95
N TYR A 151 1.77 -15.29 2.28
CA TYR A 151 1.46 -14.05 3.01
C TYR A 151 2.56 -12.99 2.91
N GLN A 152 3.84 -13.39 2.93
CA GLN A 152 4.95 -12.45 2.79
C GLN A 152 4.99 -11.79 1.40
N ASP A 153 4.68 -12.55 0.35
CA ASP A 153 4.50 -12.00 -1.00
C ASP A 153 3.35 -10.98 -1.03
N LEU A 154 2.18 -11.33 -0.48
CA LEU A 154 1.05 -10.40 -0.37
C LEU A 154 1.45 -9.13 0.37
N PHE A 155 2.09 -9.25 1.53
CA PHE A 155 2.53 -8.12 2.34
C PHE A 155 3.52 -7.22 1.56
N SER A 156 4.49 -7.80 0.88
CA SER A 156 5.49 -7.06 0.09
C SER A 156 4.87 -6.27 -1.06
N ARG A 157 3.80 -6.77 -1.67
CA ARG A 157 3.08 -6.07 -2.76
C ARG A 157 2.36 -4.83 -2.28
N PHE A 158 1.84 -4.84 -1.06
CA PHE A 158 1.17 -3.69 -0.44
C PHE A 158 2.14 -2.73 0.25
N ASN A 159 3.33 -3.20 0.64
CA ASN A 159 4.31 -2.38 1.35
C ASN A 159 5.07 -1.46 0.39
N ILE A 160 4.68 -0.19 0.36
CA ILE A 160 5.30 0.84 -0.50
C ILE A 160 6.68 1.25 0.05
N GLU A 161 7.00 0.96 1.32
CA GLU A 161 8.32 1.26 1.91
C GLU A 161 9.45 0.52 1.19
N ILE A 162 9.19 -0.69 0.68
CA ILE A 162 10.18 -1.45 -0.13
C ILE A 162 10.60 -0.66 -1.38
N VAL A 163 9.69 0.09 -1.99
CA VAL A 163 10.02 0.94 -3.15
C VAL A 163 10.95 2.09 -2.75
N ASN A 164 10.79 2.62 -1.52
CA ASN A 164 11.66 3.67 -1.00
C ASN A 164 13.05 3.12 -0.67
N ASP A 165 13.14 1.91 -0.13
CA ASP A 165 14.41 1.25 0.18
C ASP A 165 15.18 0.91 -1.10
N GLU A 166 14.51 0.37 -2.12
CA GLU A 166 15.11 0.10 -3.43
C GLU A 166 15.60 1.40 -4.10
N PHE A 167 14.80 2.47 -4.06
CA PHE A 167 15.20 3.77 -4.56
C PHE A 167 16.42 4.31 -3.80
N PHE A 168 16.41 4.20 -2.47
CA PHE A 168 17.51 4.66 -1.63
C PHE A 168 18.81 3.90 -1.89
N GLU A 169 18.75 2.58 -2.02
CA GLU A 169 19.92 1.75 -2.36
C GLU A 169 20.46 2.07 -3.76
N ASN A 170 19.60 2.27 -4.74
CA ASN A 170 20.00 2.68 -6.08
C ASN A 170 20.59 4.10 -6.09
N TYR A 171 19.98 5.03 -5.36
CA TYR A 171 20.51 6.38 -5.19
C TYR A 171 21.90 6.36 -4.55
N LYS A 172 22.10 5.57 -3.49
CA LYS A 172 23.38 5.39 -2.80
C LYS A 172 24.47 4.84 -3.73
N LYS A 173 24.13 3.81 -4.54
CA LYS A 173 25.06 3.26 -5.54
C LYS A 173 25.48 4.31 -6.57
N LEU A 174 24.54 5.08 -7.09
CA LEU A 174 24.83 6.16 -8.04
C LEU A 174 25.69 7.25 -7.42
N PHE A 175 25.40 7.62 -6.16
CA PHE A 175 26.17 8.59 -5.41
C PHE A 175 27.63 8.18 -5.24
N VAL A 176 27.87 6.95 -4.77
CA VAL A 176 29.24 6.42 -4.59
C VAL A 176 29.99 6.33 -5.92
N ASN A 177 29.33 5.86 -6.98
CA ASN A 177 29.91 5.79 -8.31
C ASN A 177 30.30 7.17 -8.87
N LEU A 178 29.43 8.17 -8.69
CA LEU A 178 29.70 9.54 -9.13
C LEU A 178 30.88 10.13 -8.34
N GLN A 179 30.88 9.99 -7.03
CA GLN A 179 31.97 10.46 -6.17
C GLN A 179 33.33 9.86 -6.57
N ASN A 180 33.37 8.53 -6.76
CA ASN A 180 34.57 7.84 -7.17
C ASN A 180 35.09 8.30 -8.56
N LYS A 181 34.19 8.60 -9.50
CA LYS A 181 34.58 9.14 -10.81
C LYS A 181 35.15 10.55 -10.71
N ILE A 182 34.54 11.40 -9.88
CA ILE A 182 35.03 12.77 -9.65
C ILE A 182 36.40 12.75 -9.01
N GLU A 183 36.65 11.89 -8.02
CA GLU A 183 37.91 11.78 -7.32
C GLU A 183 39.02 11.26 -8.24
N LYS A 184 38.72 10.40 -9.19
CA LYS A 184 39.66 9.89 -10.20
C LYS A 184 39.96 10.88 -11.32
N ASP A 185 39.09 11.85 -11.57
CA ASP A 185 39.29 12.90 -12.55
C ASP A 185 40.14 14.03 -11.92
N SER A 186 41.46 14.02 -12.20
CA SER A 186 42.40 14.96 -11.61
C SER A 186 42.08 16.42 -11.96
N ILE A 187 41.56 16.69 -13.17
CA ILE A 187 41.25 18.05 -13.65
C ILE A 187 40.01 18.57 -12.92
N PHE A 188 38.96 17.77 -12.90
CA PHE A 188 37.69 18.16 -12.27
C PHE A 188 37.83 18.25 -10.74
N ASN A 189 38.55 17.31 -10.12
CA ASN A 189 38.81 17.34 -8.68
C ASN A 189 39.60 18.59 -8.26
N LYS A 190 40.63 18.99 -9.06
CA LYS A 190 41.37 20.24 -8.85
C LYS A 190 40.46 21.45 -8.96
N PHE A 191 39.62 21.52 -10.00
CA PHE A 191 38.62 22.59 -10.18
C PHE A 191 37.68 22.73 -8.98
N LEU A 192 37.16 21.61 -8.43
CA LEU A 192 36.34 21.64 -7.23
C LEU A 192 37.07 22.15 -6.01
N LYS A 193 38.34 21.71 -5.79
CA LYS A 193 39.17 22.17 -4.69
C LYS A 193 39.47 23.66 -4.77
N ASP A 194 39.74 24.19 -5.95
CA ASP A 194 39.98 25.64 -6.18
C ASP A 194 38.72 26.48 -5.84
N LYS A 195 37.51 25.85 -5.85
CA LYS A 195 36.26 26.46 -5.46
C LYS A 195 35.81 26.14 -4.03
N ASN A 196 36.65 25.47 -3.23
CA ASN A 196 36.34 24.98 -1.89
C ASN A 196 35.10 24.07 -1.84
N ILE A 197 34.91 23.27 -2.89
CA ILE A 197 33.76 22.32 -3.02
C ILE A 197 34.32 20.90 -2.87
N THR A 198 33.74 20.10 -1.98
CA THR A 198 34.09 18.67 -1.85
C THR A 198 33.34 17.83 -2.88
N SER A 199 33.95 16.70 -3.29
CA SER A 199 33.30 15.74 -4.21
C SER A 199 31.96 15.22 -3.66
N ASP A 200 31.90 15.00 -2.34
CA ASP A 200 30.69 14.60 -1.61
C ASP A 200 29.58 15.64 -1.74
N PHE A 201 29.87 16.89 -1.44
CA PHE A 201 28.91 18.00 -1.52
C PHE A 201 28.39 18.19 -2.95
N PHE A 202 29.29 18.17 -3.94
CA PHE A 202 28.93 18.29 -5.34
C PHE A 202 28.03 17.16 -5.80
N SER A 203 28.38 15.91 -5.49
CA SER A 203 27.61 14.72 -5.86
C SER A 203 26.21 14.73 -5.25
N LYS A 204 26.08 15.07 -3.96
CA LYS A 204 24.79 15.20 -3.28
C LYS A 204 23.89 16.26 -3.95
N ARG A 205 24.47 17.41 -4.24
CA ARG A 205 23.72 18.53 -4.82
C ARG A 205 23.28 18.22 -6.26
N LEU A 206 24.15 17.63 -7.06
CA LEU A 206 23.84 17.26 -8.45
C LEU A 206 22.75 16.20 -8.52
N LEU A 207 22.90 15.10 -7.77
CA LEU A 207 21.88 14.03 -7.75
C LEU A 207 20.55 14.52 -7.17
N GLY A 208 20.58 15.35 -6.13
CA GLY A 208 19.38 15.97 -5.57
C GLY A 208 18.65 16.85 -6.59
N GLN A 209 19.36 17.65 -7.39
CA GLN A 209 18.78 18.45 -8.45
C GLN A 209 18.18 17.59 -9.56
N ILE A 210 18.85 16.52 -9.98
CA ILE A 210 18.34 15.58 -11.00
C ILE A 210 17.01 14.93 -10.51
N VAL A 211 16.99 14.42 -9.28
CA VAL A 211 15.78 13.82 -8.69
C VAL A 211 14.65 14.85 -8.60
N PHE A 212 14.95 16.08 -8.19
CA PHE A 212 13.96 17.15 -8.11
C PHE A 212 13.41 17.54 -9.49
N CYS A 213 14.26 17.69 -10.51
CA CYS A 213 13.84 17.96 -11.87
C CYS A 213 12.96 16.84 -12.44
N TYR A 214 13.31 15.59 -12.19
CA TYR A 214 12.51 14.43 -12.57
C TYR A 214 11.14 14.42 -11.90
N PHE A 215 11.09 14.77 -10.61
CA PHE A 215 9.83 14.90 -9.86
C PHE A 215 8.93 16.01 -10.44
N LEU A 216 9.50 17.18 -10.76
CA LEU A 216 8.78 18.30 -11.40
C LEU A 216 8.24 17.91 -12.78
N GLN A 217 9.03 17.20 -13.57
CA GLN A 217 8.65 16.72 -14.88
C GLN A 217 7.46 15.77 -14.81
N LYS A 218 7.49 14.81 -13.89
CA LYS A 218 6.35 13.91 -13.64
C LYS A 218 5.10 14.64 -13.15
N LYS A 219 5.27 15.66 -12.31
CA LYS A 219 4.14 16.46 -11.80
C LYS A 219 3.50 17.32 -12.90
N LYS A 220 4.29 17.80 -13.87
CA LYS A 220 3.82 18.60 -15.01
C LYS A 220 3.06 17.74 -16.03
N MET A 221 3.54 16.51 -16.31
CA MET A 221 2.85 15.54 -17.18
C MET A 221 1.55 14.99 -16.57
N ALA A 222 1.35 15.15 -15.27
CA ALA A 222 0.11 14.76 -14.59
C ALA A 222 -0.96 15.87 -14.57
N ARG A 223 -0.69 17.03 -15.17
CA ARG A 223 -1.61 18.18 -15.29
C ARG A 223 -2.04 18.50 -16.74
N CYS A 224 -1.56 17.73 -17.70
CA CYS A 224 -2.02 17.67 -19.09
C CYS A 224 -2.79 16.33 -19.30
#